data_d63edb8283e43e028e3ab3d33b7d21c5
#
_entry.id   d63edb8283e43e028e3ab3d33b7d21c5
#
_cell.length_a   1.000
_cell.length_b   1.000
_cell.length_c   1.000
_cell.angle_alpha   90.00
_cell.angle_beta   90.00
_cell.angle_gamma   90.00
#
_symmetry.space_group_name_H-M   'P 1'
#
loop_
_entity.id
_entity.type
_entity.pdbx_description
1 polymer ?
#
loop_
_entity_poly.entity_id
_entity_poly.type
_entity_poly.pdbx_seq_one_letter_code
_entity_poly.pdbx_strand_id
1 'polypeptide(L)'
;KQDNTQKKKSNPNKAMTSSGIADMINSLYCQDGETPTDDAGFSLSDKIRDRILERLHSKGFDVEKDIDPDLFAHTFDSISKGVDKGFGKVEYNTPDAAFLNELRHNCMVFAAFKTHRQQNELHALLMDEDGKRKGFDQFRKDTEKILQDYNVNWLRTEYDTAVRRARFAADFRGYVANKDLY
;
A
#
# COMPACT_ATOMS: atom_id res chain seq x y z
N LYS A 1 44.31 -10.35 12.51
CA LYS A 1 43.17 -9.46 12.81
C LYS A 1 42.02 -9.92 11.94
N GLN A 2 41.10 -10.68 12.55
CA GLN A 2 39.85 -11.14 11.90
C GLN A 2 38.81 -10.03 12.09
N ASP A 3 38.30 -9.55 11.00
CA ASP A 3 37.23 -8.53 10.96
C ASP A 3 35.89 -9.29 11.04
N ASN A 4 35.23 -9.18 12.18
CA ASN A 4 34.01 -9.92 12.50
C ASN A 4 32.79 -8.98 12.26
N THR A 5 32.47 -8.75 10.99
CA THR A 5 31.27 -7.97 10.61
C THR A 5 30.02 -8.86 10.77
N GLN A 6 29.44 -8.87 11.96
CA GLN A 6 28.14 -9.48 12.19
C GLN A 6 27.06 -8.70 11.42
N LYS A 7 26.60 -9.25 10.30
CA LYS A 7 25.35 -8.83 9.65
C LYS A 7 24.19 -9.10 10.62
N LYS A 8 23.63 -8.06 11.24
CA LYS A 8 22.36 -8.13 11.95
C LYS A 8 21.29 -8.65 11.00
N LYS A 9 20.84 -9.89 11.19
CA LYS A 9 19.64 -10.41 10.54
C LYS A 9 18.46 -9.59 11.05
N SER A 10 17.83 -8.81 10.17
CA SER A 10 16.57 -8.14 10.48
C SER A 10 15.49 -9.19 10.76
N ASN A 11 14.81 -9.04 11.88
CA ASN A 11 13.68 -9.89 12.24
C ASN A 11 12.49 -9.52 11.31
N PRO A 12 11.99 -10.43 10.47
CA PRO A 12 10.89 -10.11 9.53
C PRO A 12 9.55 -9.82 10.21
N ASN A 13 9.46 -10.03 11.53
CA ASN A 13 8.23 -9.82 12.31
C ASN A 13 8.25 -8.56 13.19
N LYS A 14 9.15 -7.61 12.94
CA LYS A 14 9.19 -6.39 13.74
C LYS A 14 8.07 -5.43 13.27
N ALA A 15 7.17 -5.07 14.19
CA ALA A 15 6.16 -4.04 13.98
C ALA A 15 6.78 -2.75 13.40
N MET A 16 6.16 -2.20 12.38
CA MET A 16 6.62 -0.96 11.77
C MET A 16 6.17 0.23 12.63
N THR A 17 7.15 0.97 13.12
CA THR A 17 6.90 2.29 13.73
C THR A 17 6.62 3.32 12.64
N SER A 18 6.06 4.48 13.00
CA SER A 18 5.84 5.59 12.05
C SER A 18 7.11 6.02 11.30
N SER A 19 8.28 5.94 11.95
CA SER A 19 9.58 6.13 11.29
C SER A 19 9.90 5.01 10.30
N GLY A 20 9.57 3.76 10.62
CA GLY A 20 9.76 2.61 9.73
C GLY A 20 8.89 2.68 8.47
N ILE A 21 7.69 3.26 8.58
CA ILE A 21 6.84 3.55 7.41
C ILE A 21 7.49 4.61 6.52
N ALA A 22 8.03 5.68 7.11
CA ALA A 22 8.74 6.72 6.36
C ALA A 22 10.00 6.17 5.65
N ASP A 23 10.77 5.31 6.33
CA ASP A 23 11.96 4.66 5.76
C ASP A 23 11.59 3.69 4.62
N MET A 24 10.49 2.95 4.76
CA MET A 24 9.97 2.09 3.70
C MET A 24 9.52 2.91 2.49
N ILE A 25 8.84 4.01 2.70
CA ILE A 25 8.41 4.92 1.63
C ILE A 25 9.63 5.47 0.90
N ASN A 26 10.64 5.96 1.63
CA ASN A 26 11.87 6.43 1.02
C ASN A 26 12.59 5.34 0.22
N SER A 27 12.59 4.10 0.71
CA SER A 27 13.19 2.97 -0.02
C SER A 27 12.41 2.60 -1.28
N LEU A 28 11.08 2.73 -1.27
CA LEU A 28 10.23 2.50 -2.45
C LEU A 28 10.41 3.59 -3.51
N TYR A 29 10.67 4.84 -3.08
CA TYR A 29 10.94 5.95 -4.01
C TYR A 29 12.37 5.96 -4.58
N CYS A 30 13.32 5.27 -3.94
CA CYS A 30 14.72 5.23 -4.36
C CYS A 30 15.12 3.97 -5.14
N GLN A 31 14.20 3.05 -5.38
CA GLN A 31 14.50 1.85 -6.16
C GLN A 31 13.78 1.93 -7.52
N ASP A 32 14.56 2.16 -8.57
CA ASP A 32 14.23 1.83 -9.96
C ASP A 32 14.17 0.29 -10.10
N GLY A 33 13.22 -0.33 -9.41
CA GLY A 33 13.01 -1.76 -9.39
C GLY A 33 11.58 -2.06 -9.82
N GLU A 34 11.45 -2.79 -10.93
CA GLU A 34 10.21 -3.30 -11.50
C GLU A 34 9.29 -3.85 -10.41
N THR A 35 8.18 -3.16 -10.16
CA THR A 35 7.06 -3.78 -9.43
C THR A 35 6.47 -4.85 -10.32
N PRO A 36 6.25 -6.09 -9.84
CA PRO A 36 5.59 -7.11 -10.64
C PRO A 36 4.12 -6.74 -10.82
N THR A 37 3.83 -6.04 -11.89
CA THR A 37 2.47 -5.82 -12.35
C THR A 37 2.13 -6.91 -13.35
N ASP A 38 1.41 -7.92 -12.89
CA ASP A 38 0.61 -8.74 -13.78
C ASP A 38 -0.43 -7.85 -14.47
N ASP A 39 -0.80 -8.20 -15.69
CA ASP A 39 -1.67 -7.44 -16.60
C ASP A 39 -3.08 -7.15 -16.05
N ALA A 40 -3.44 -7.70 -14.92
CA ALA A 40 -4.64 -7.36 -14.13
C ALA A 40 -4.43 -6.22 -13.11
N GLY A 41 -3.23 -5.69 -12.97
CA GLY A 41 -2.84 -4.43 -12.30
C GLY A 41 -3.19 -4.26 -10.82
N PHE A 42 -4.14 -5.01 -10.28
CA PHE A 42 -4.68 -4.82 -8.93
C PHE A 42 -4.71 -6.09 -8.09
N SER A 43 -4.49 -7.26 -8.67
CA SER A 43 -4.44 -8.52 -7.93
C SER A 43 -3.09 -8.72 -7.25
N LEU A 44 -3.13 -9.25 -6.03
CA LEU A 44 -1.92 -9.70 -5.34
C LEU A 44 -1.38 -10.97 -6.00
N SER A 45 -0.07 -11.05 -6.23
CA SER A 45 0.53 -12.33 -6.61
C SER A 45 0.36 -13.36 -5.49
N ASP A 46 0.27 -14.65 -5.85
CA ASP A 46 0.08 -15.73 -4.89
C ASP A 46 1.13 -15.71 -3.78
N LYS A 47 2.37 -15.43 -4.13
CA LYS A 47 3.49 -15.33 -3.19
C LYS A 47 3.31 -14.20 -2.16
N ILE A 48 2.86 -13.03 -2.61
CA ILE A 48 2.62 -11.89 -1.72
C ILE A 48 1.40 -12.16 -0.85
N ARG A 49 0.33 -12.69 -1.43
CA ARG A 49 -0.88 -13.08 -0.73
C ARG A 49 -0.58 -14.06 0.40
N ASP A 50 0.14 -15.13 0.11
CA ASP A 50 0.47 -16.15 1.11
C ASP A 50 1.32 -15.56 2.24
N ARG A 51 2.28 -14.71 1.94
CA ARG A 51 3.09 -14.01 2.94
C ARG A 51 2.28 -13.08 3.86
N ILE A 52 1.29 -12.36 3.32
CA ILE A 52 0.35 -11.54 4.09
C ILE A 52 -0.45 -12.44 5.03
N LEU A 53 -1.04 -13.51 4.50
CA LEU A 53 -1.86 -14.43 5.28
C LEU A 53 -1.07 -15.18 6.36
N GLU A 54 0.16 -15.57 6.09
CA GLU A 54 1.07 -16.17 7.09
C GLU A 54 1.35 -15.20 8.24
N ARG A 55 1.57 -13.90 7.96
CA ARG A 55 1.73 -12.90 9.03
C ARG A 55 0.47 -12.73 9.85
N LEU A 56 -0.69 -12.55 9.20
CA LEU A 56 -1.98 -12.43 9.90
C LEU A 56 -2.32 -13.68 10.70
N HIS A 57 -1.94 -14.86 10.20
CA HIS A 57 -2.11 -16.13 10.90
C HIS A 57 -1.06 -16.34 12.00
N SER A 58 -0.01 -15.54 12.11
CA SER A 58 1.00 -15.68 13.15
C SER A 58 0.49 -15.14 14.50
N LYS A 59 1.02 -15.67 15.61
CA LYS A 59 0.69 -15.17 16.96
C LYS A 59 1.40 -13.85 17.30
N GLY A 60 2.36 -13.44 16.47
CA GLY A 60 3.20 -12.26 16.73
C GLY A 60 2.72 -10.99 16.01
N PHE A 61 1.64 -11.05 15.25
CA PHE A 61 1.06 -9.90 14.55
C PHE A 61 -0.14 -9.36 15.35
N ASP A 62 -0.05 -8.09 15.77
CA ASP A 62 -1.14 -7.38 16.46
C ASP A 62 -1.91 -6.55 15.42
N VAL A 63 -3.05 -7.06 14.98
CA VAL A 63 -3.85 -6.46 13.92
C VAL A 63 -4.36 -5.05 14.24
N GLU A 64 -4.43 -4.68 15.53
CA GLU A 64 -4.89 -3.36 15.95
C GLU A 64 -3.77 -2.30 15.92
N LYS A 65 -2.52 -2.73 16.11
CA LYS A 65 -1.35 -1.84 16.24
C LYS A 65 -0.41 -1.89 15.05
N ASP A 66 -0.37 -3.04 14.38
CA ASP A 66 0.54 -3.27 13.27
C ASP A 66 -0.18 -3.04 11.94
N ILE A 67 0.58 -2.64 10.93
CA ILE A 67 0.11 -2.58 9.54
C ILE A 67 0.92 -3.57 8.73
N ASP A 68 0.24 -4.44 7.97
CA ASP A 68 0.90 -5.36 7.07
C ASP A 68 1.62 -4.58 5.96
N PRO A 69 2.96 -4.69 5.85
CA PRO A 69 3.74 -3.86 4.95
C PRO A 69 3.50 -4.18 3.47
N ASP A 70 3.24 -5.45 3.11
CA ASP A 70 3.01 -5.84 1.72
C ASP A 70 1.63 -5.39 1.25
N LEU A 71 0.63 -5.52 2.10
CA LEU A 71 -0.73 -5.08 1.80
C LEU A 71 -0.80 -3.55 1.69
N PHE A 72 -0.10 -2.85 2.59
CA PHE A 72 0.03 -1.40 2.54
C PHE A 72 0.74 -0.95 1.26
N ALA A 73 1.91 -1.51 0.96
CA ALA A 73 2.69 -1.16 -0.22
C ALA A 73 1.88 -1.38 -1.52
N HIS A 74 1.19 -2.51 -1.64
CA HIS A 74 0.34 -2.81 -2.78
C HIS A 74 -0.77 -1.78 -2.98
N THR A 75 -1.47 -1.41 -1.90
CA THR A 75 -2.55 -0.43 -1.93
C THR A 75 -2.03 0.97 -2.26
N PHE A 76 -0.98 1.41 -1.58
CA PHE A 76 -0.37 2.73 -1.78
C PHE A 76 0.17 2.90 -3.20
N ASP A 77 0.92 1.91 -3.68
CA ASP A 77 1.55 1.93 -4.99
C ASP A 77 0.49 2.02 -6.12
N SER A 78 -0.57 1.23 -6.00
CA SER A 78 -1.66 1.25 -6.96
C SER A 78 -2.35 2.61 -7.03
N ILE A 79 -2.67 3.23 -5.89
CA ILE A 79 -3.34 4.54 -5.85
C ILE A 79 -2.39 5.65 -6.30
N SER A 80 -1.12 5.61 -5.90
CA SER A 80 -0.10 6.59 -6.30
C SER A 80 0.14 6.60 -7.81
N LYS A 81 0.18 5.42 -8.45
CA LYS A 81 0.22 5.32 -9.92
C LYS A 81 -0.98 6.00 -10.57
N GLY A 82 -2.16 5.92 -9.95
CA GLY A 82 -3.35 6.65 -10.40
C GLY A 82 -3.16 8.17 -10.31
N VAL A 83 -2.60 8.66 -9.22
CA VAL A 83 -2.27 10.08 -9.05
C VAL A 83 -1.28 10.54 -10.13
N ASP A 84 -0.19 9.81 -10.31
CA ASP A 84 0.84 10.15 -11.30
C ASP A 84 0.29 10.17 -12.72
N LYS A 85 -0.55 9.20 -13.07
CA LYS A 85 -1.23 9.15 -14.37
C LYS A 85 -2.18 10.33 -14.57
N GLY A 86 -2.90 10.72 -13.53
CA GLY A 86 -3.89 11.81 -13.59
C GLY A 86 -3.22 13.18 -13.62
N PHE A 87 -2.23 13.41 -12.78
CA PHE A 87 -1.53 14.70 -12.67
C PHE A 87 -0.60 14.96 -13.86
N GLY A 88 0.02 13.91 -14.39
CA GLY A 88 0.96 14.00 -15.49
C GLY A 88 2.39 14.26 -15.04
N LYS A 89 3.27 14.51 -16.02
CA LYS A 89 4.70 14.77 -15.78
C LYS A 89 4.90 16.16 -15.23
N VAL A 90 5.71 16.26 -14.18
CA VAL A 90 6.14 17.54 -13.60
C VAL A 90 7.66 17.63 -13.57
N GLU A 91 8.17 18.85 -13.68
CA GLU A 91 9.60 19.11 -13.53
C GLU A 91 10.00 19.11 -12.05
N TYR A 92 11.17 18.60 -11.77
CA TYR A 92 11.71 18.56 -10.41
C TYR A 92 11.91 19.97 -9.84
N ASN A 93 11.70 20.12 -8.53
CA ASN A 93 11.82 21.41 -7.81
C ASN A 93 10.84 22.52 -8.26
N THR A 94 9.70 22.16 -8.80
CA THR A 94 8.63 23.10 -9.12
C THR A 94 7.55 23.11 -8.04
N PRO A 95 6.70 24.17 -7.94
CA PRO A 95 5.53 24.16 -7.09
C PRO A 95 4.56 23.01 -7.38
N ASP A 96 4.50 22.55 -8.63
CA ASP A 96 3.68 21.42 -9.05
C ASP A 96 4.25 20.10 -8.55
N ALA A 97 5.57 19.94 -8.50
CA ALA A 97 6.21 18.79 -7.87
C ALA A 97 5.93 18.74 -6.37
N ALA A 98 5.98 19.87 -5.67
CA ALA A 98 5.62 19.94 -4.27
C ALA A 98 4.16 19.55 -4.04
N PHE A 99 3.24 20.06 -4.87
CA PHE A 99 1.81 19.74 -4.76
C PHE A 99 1.52 18.26 -5.09
N LEU A 100 2.19 17.70 -6.09
CA LEU A 100 2.10 16.26 -6.39
C LEU A 100 2.56 15.39 -5.21
N ASN A 101 3.61 15.80 -4.50
CA ASN A 101 4.06 15.10 -3.30
C ASN A 101 3.03 15.16 -2.17
N GLU A 102 2.32 16.26 -1.99
CA GLU A 102 1.20 16.35 -1.03
C GLU A 102 0.05 15.41 -1.41
N LEU A 103 -0.29 15.31 -2.70
CA LEU A 103 -1.29 14.34 -3.15
C LEU A 103 -0.88 12.90 -2.86
N ARG A 104 0.39 12.55 -3.08
CA ARG A 104 0.93 11.23 -2.75
C ARG A 104 0.91 10.97 -1.24
N HIS A 105 1.25 11.99 -0.43
CA HIS A 105 1.15 11.88 1.03
C HIS A 105 -0.28 11.56 1.49
N ASN A 106 -1.28 12.22 0.92
CA ASN A 106 -2.68 11.92 1.19
C ASN A 106 -3.05 10.48 0.79
N CYS A 107 -2.53 9.98 -0.33
CA CYS A 107 -2.71 8.58 -0.74
C CYS A 107 -2.10 7.60 0.27
N MET A 108 -0.96 7.94 0.86
CA MET A 108 -0.30 7.14 1.88
C MET A 108 -1.18 6.99 3.13
N VAL A 109 -1.71 8.10 3.63
CA VAL A 109 -2.62 8.09 4.80
C VAL A 109 -3.87 7.26 4.49
N PHE A 110 -4.46 7.45 3.31
CA PHE A 110 -5.61 6.67 2.88
C PHE A 110 -5.30 5.18 2.77
N ALA A 111 -4.15 4.82 2.17
CA ALA A 111 -3.71 3.43 2.04
C ALA A 111 -3.51 2.76 3.42
N ALA A 112 -2.97 3.49 4.40
CA ALA A 112 -2.80 2.98 5.76
C ALA A 112 -4.15 2.63 6.41
N PHE A 113 -5.15 3.51 6.33
CA PHE A 113 -6.49 3.24 6.85
C PHE A 113 -7.17 2.07 6.13
N LYS A 114 -7.04 2.03 4.80
CA LYS A 114 -7.63 0.94 4.00
C LYS A 114 -7.00 -0.41 4.33
N THR A 115 -5.68 -0.45 4.46
CA THR A 115 -4.93 -1.65 4.85
C THR A 115 -5.34 -2.11 6.25
N HIS A 116 -5.39 -1.19 7.22
CA HIS A 116 -5.80 -1.51 8.58
C HIS A 116 -7.21 -2.11 8.62
N ARG A 117 -8.15 -1.53 7.88
CA ARG A 117 -9.51 -2.09 7.79
C ARG A 117 -9.51 -3.47 7.15
N GLN A 118 -8.83 -3.66 6.01
CA GLN A 118 -8.78 -4.93 5.31
C GLN A 118 -8.14 -6.03 6.17
N GLN A 119 -7.01 -5.76 6.82
CA GLN A 119 -6.36 -6.74 7.69
C GLN A 119 -7.21 -7.14 8.89
N ASN A 120 -8.00 -6.22 9.46
CA ASN A 120 -8.95 -6.53 10.52
C ASN A 120 -10.08 -7.45 10.03
N GLU A 121 -10.63 -7.20 8.84
CA GLU A 121 -11.66 -8.06 8.24
C GLU A 121 -11.10 -9.46 7.91
N LEU A 122 -9.85 -9.54 7.42
CA LEU A 122 -9.17 -10.82 7.21
C LEU A 122 -8.91 -11.55 8.53
N HIS A 123 -8.42 -10.84 9.55
CA HIS A 123 -8.12 -11.42 10.86
C HIS A 123 -9.37 -11.92 11.58
N ALA A 124 -10.53 -11.29 11.37
CA ALA A 124 -11.80 -11.74 11.93
C ALA A 124 -12.19 -13.16 11.48
N LEU A 125 -11.69 -13.60 10.31
CA LEU A 125 -11.94 -14.95 9.80
C LEU A 125 -11.02 -16.02 10.42
N LEU A 126 -10.07 -15.62 11.27
CA LEU A 126 -9.08 -16.51 11.86
C LEU A 126 -9.66 -17.52 12.86
N MET A 127 -10.77 -17.16 13.50
CA MET A 127 -11.44 -18.03 14.44
C MET A 127 -12.64 -18.71 13.79
N ASP A 128 -12.95 -19.93 14.22
CA ASP A 128 -14.18 -20.61 13.87
C ASP A 128 -15.34 -20.22 14.82
N GLU A 129 -16.51 -20.79 14.60
CA GLU A 129 -17.72 -20.52 15.41
C GLU A 129 -17.56 -20.94 16.88
N ASP A 130 -16.69 -21.89 17.16
CA ASP A 130 -16.37 -22.36 18.50
C ASP A 130 -15.24 -21.56 19.19
N GLY A 131 -14.75 -20.49 18.54
CA GLY A 131 -13.64 -19.66 19.02
C GLY A 131 -12.28 -20.34 18.93
N LYS A 132 -12.15 -21.43 18.18
CA LYS A 132 -10.90 -22.11 17.92
C LYS A 132 -10.23 -21.55 16.68
N ARG A 133 -8.91 -21.40 16.73
CA ARG A 133 -8.12 -20.92 15.61
C ARG A 133 -8.14 -21.92 14.45
N LYS A 134 -8.52 -21.45 13.28
CA LYS A 134 -8.54 -22.24 12.03
C LYS A 134 -7.12 -22.62 11.61
N GLY A 135 -6.98 -23.77 10.95
CA GLY A 135 -5.75 -24.12 10.24
C GLY A 135 -5.51 -23.16 9.06
N PHE A 136 -4.24 -23.03 8.66
CA PHE A 136 -3.86 -22.05 7.64
C PHE A 136 -4.59 -22.24 6.30
N ASP A 137 -4.75 -23.47 5.82
CA ASP A 137 -5.42 -23.76 4.56
C ASP A 137 -6.90 -23.33 4.56
N GLN A 138 -7.60 -23.54 5.67
CA GLN A 138 -8.99 -23.12 5.82
C GLN A 138 -9.08 -21.59 5.90
N PHE A 139 -8.21 -20.95 6.69
CA PHE A 139 -8.12 -19.50 6.78
C PHE A 139 -7.84 -18.87 5.40
N ARG A 140 -6.87 -19.39 4.66
CA ARG A 140 -6.53 -18.94 3.30
C ARG A 140 -7.74 -18.99 2.36
N LYS A 141 -8.51 -20.07 2.40
CA LYS A 141 -9.71 -20.25 1.60
C LYS A 141 -10.83 -19.27 1.96
N ASP A 142 -11.04 -19.05 3.26
CA ASP A 142 -12.07 -18.14 3.74
C ASP A 142 -11.78 -16.67 3.42
N THR A 143 -10.50 -16.31 3.27
CA THR A 143 -10.08 -14.93 2.96
C THR A 143 -10.15 -14.57 1.48
N GLU A 144 -10.33 -15.52 0.58
CA GLU A 144 -10.26 -15.34 -0.87
C GLU A 144 -11.21 -14.24 -1.38
N LYS A 145 -12.45 -14.25 -0.90
CA LYS A 145 -13.47 -13.26 -1.28
C LYS A 145 -13.10 -11.85 -0.85
N ILE A 146 -12.64 -11.67 0.38
CA ILE A 146 -12.23 -10.36 0.90
C ILE A 146 -11.04 -9.83 0.11
N LEU A 147 -10.04 -10.67 -0.17
CA LEU A 147 -8.88 -10.29 -0.94
C LEU A 147 -9.27 -9.86 -2.37
N GLN A 148 -10.19 -10.57 -3.01
CA GLN A 148 -10.69 -10.20 -4.33
C GLN A 148 -11.44 -8.87 -4.30
N ASP A 149 -12.35 -8.68 -3.35
CA ASP A 149 -13.13 -7.45 -3.24
C ASP A 149 -12.23 -6.22 -3.00
N TYR A 150 -11.27 -6.31 -2.08
CA TYR A 150 -10.39 -5.20 -1.75
C TYR A 150 -9.34 -4.91 -2.82
N ASN A 151 -8.68 -5.96 -3.33
CA ASN A 151 -7.49 -5.78 -4.17
C ASN A 151 -7.79 -5.82 -5.68
N VAL A 152 -9.01 -6.18 -6.09
CA VAL A 152 -9.41 -6.11 -7.50
C VAL A 152 -10.52 -5.07 -7.68
N ASN A 153 -11.67 -5.27 -7.05
CA ASN A 153 -12.85 -4.45 -7.32
C ASN A 153 -12.72 -3.03 -6.76
N TRP A 154 -12.39 -2.92 -5.46
CA TRP A 154 -12.33 -1.62 -4.79
C TRP A 154 -11.05 -0.86 -5.13
N LEU A 155 -9.92 -1.53 -5.23
CA LEU A 155 -8.66 -0.87 -5.55
C LEU A 155 -8.66 -0.26 -6.96
N ARG A 156 -9.31 -0.93 -7.93
CA ARG A 156 -9.55 -0.36 -9.26
C ARG A 156 -10.38 0.91 -9.18
N THR A 157 -11.46 0.91 -8.40
CA THR A 157 -12.32 2.10 -8.22
C THR A 157 -11.55 3.26 -7.59
N GLU A 158 -10.70 2.96 -6.59
CA GLU A 158 -9.85 3.97 -5.95
C GLU A 158 -8.79 4.52 -6.89
N TYR A 159 -8.17 3.66 -7.69
CA TYR A 159 -7.24 4.08 -8.74
C TYR A 159 -7.90 5.02 -9.74
N ASP A 160 -9.06 4.67 -10.29
CA ASP A 160 -9.80 5.50 -11.24
C ASP A 160 -10.23 6.84 -10.61
N THR A 161 -10.55 6.83 -9.33
CA THR A 161 -10.87 8.04 -8.56
C THR A 161 -9.63 8.90 -8.38
N ALA A 162 -8.48 8.31 -8.06
CA ALA A 162 -7.21 9.00 -7.94
C ALA A 162 -6.80 9.66 -9.26
N VAL A 163 -6.92 8.96 -10.39
CA VAL A 163 -6.67 9.51 -11.74
C VAL A 163 -7.51 10.76 -11.99
N ARG A 164 -8.82 10.68 -11.73
CA ARG A 164 -9.74 11.81 -11.99
C ARG A 164 -9.46 13.01 -11.09
N ARG A 165 -9.24 12.76 -9.79
CA ARG A 165 -8.94 13.84 -8.82
C ARG A 165 -7.60 14.50 -9.12
N ALA A 166 -6.58 13.71 -9.45
CA ALA A 166 -5.27 14.24 -9.80
C ALA A 166 -5.30 15.08 -11.09
N ARG A 167 -6.06 14.65 -12.09
CA ARG A 167 -6.27 15.44 -13.32
C ARG A 167 -6.93 16.78 -13.01
N PHE A 168 -8.02 16.75 -12.24
CA PHE A 168 -8.68 17.99 -11.80
C PHE A 168 -7.74 18.91 -11.03
N ALA A 169 -6.90 18.36 -10.16
CA ALA A 169 -5.92 19.13 -9.41
C ALA A 169 -4.85 19.76 -10.32
N ALA A 170 -4.39 19.06 -11.35
CA ALA A 170 -3.46 19.58 -12.35
C ALA A 170 -4.09 20.73 -13.17
N ASP A 171 -5.35 20.55 -13.61
CA ASP A 171 -6.09 21.59 -14.33
C ASP A 171 -6.26 22.84 -13.45
N PHE A 172 -6.64 22.67 -12.19
CA PHE A 172 -6.78 23.77 -11.24
C PHE A 172 -5.46 24.52 -11.03
N ARG A 173 -4.33 23.80 -10.92
CA ARG A 173 -3.00 24.42 -10.86
C ARG A 173 -2.69 25.24 -12.11
N GLY A 174 -3.05 24.73 -13.29
CA GLY A 174 -2.94 25.46 -14.55
C GLY A 174 -3.75 26.77 -14.56
N TYR A 175 -4.98 26.75 -14.08
CA TYR A 175 -5.80 27.97 -13.95
C TYR A 175 -5.19 28.98 -12.97
N VAL A 176 -4.74 28.53 -11.80
CA VAL A 176 -4.10 29.41 -10.82
C VAL A 176 -2.82 30.05 -11.36
N ALA A 177 -2.00 29.28 -12.10
CA ALA A 177 -0.77 29.79 -12.70
C ALA A 177 -1.02 30.85 -13.79
N ASN A 178 -2.16 30.75 -14.48
CA ASN A 178 -2.54 31.62 -15.60
C ASN A 178 -3.67 32.61 -15.28
N LYS A 179 -3.97 32.83 -14.00
CA LYS A 179 -5.09 33.68 -13.56
C LYS A 179 -5.09 35.10 -14.13
N ASP A 180 -3.90 35.64 -14.46
CA ASP A 180 -3.74 36.99 -14.99
C ASP A 180 -4.00 37.05 -16.52
N LEU A 181 -4.30 35.91 -17.16
CA LEU A 181 -4.67 35.83 -18.57
C LEU A 181 -6.17 35.81 -18.80
N TYR A 182 -6.96 35.75 -17.73
CA TYR A 182 -8.42 35.74 -17.72
C TYR A 182 -8.96 36.93 -16.91
#